data_190d7a1f2c58fabe95db3aad3ecd5e31
#
_entry.id   190d7a1f2c58fabe95db3aad3ecd5e31
#
_cell.length_a   1.000
_cell.length_b   1.000
_cell.length_c   1.000
_cell.angle_alpha   90.00
_cell.angle_beta   90.00
_cell.angle_gamma   90.00
#
_symmetry.space_group_name_H-M   'P 1'
#
loop_
_entity.id
_entity.type
_entity.pdbx_description
1 polymer ?
#
loop_
_entity_poly.entity_id
_entity_poly.type
_entity_poly.pdbx_seq_one_letter_code
_entity_poly.pdbx_strand_id
1 'polypeptide(L)'
;MLTKQKFWINDMEAITCIMFILIVIGTINICSASLITAYTNFENPYFFLIRHLISLLIGFVAFALTSRFNYKKLKNCSLMLTVITILCLSAVLLVGVTVNGSRRWLSLGFMQFQPSEIAKIVTIIISASYLGQCIDKKIPITVNPQKNIIFLLCLIIAGFVEAQPDMGTALIIIGIPTIMYFIAGLSKKWIGIICGIGFILLTLLATFQPYRLDRINSWYDPWSRSQEDGYQIVQSILAIGSGGFSGMGLGHGFSKYSYLPESHTDFAFAVFCQEIGFMGAFIVFLLLIALAFYCIKIALRTKDNFGKMLVCGITLLIVGQATGNMAMVIGIVPVVGVPLPFISYGGTSLILNMISIGLVLSVDRHNHIIKKSTKNETITTPPIKYLSKKKHLYRLK
;
A
#
# COMPACT_ATOMS: atom_id res chain seq x y z
N MET A 1 20.98 39.73 -13.13
CA MET A 1 21.02 38.28 -12.80
C MET A 1 19.62 37.81 -12.56
N LEU A 2 18.97 37.25 -13.58
CA LEU A 2 17.63 36.68 -13.48
C LEU A 2 17.78 35.36 -12.71
N THR A 3 17.25 35.32 -11.50
CA THR A 3 17.09 34.09 -10.72
C THR A 3 16.22 33.14 -11.53
N LYS A 4 16.80 32.06 -12.07
CA LYS A 4 16.06 30.93 -12.62
C LYS A 4 15.08 30.46 -11.55
N GLN A 5 13.82 30.90 -11.62
CA GLN A 5 12.73 30.29 -10.87
C GLN A 5 12.76 28.81 -11.22
N LYS A 6 13.11 27.98 -10.25
CA LYS A 6 13.03 26.53 -10.37
C LYS A 6 11.57 26.15 -10.50
N PHE A 7 11.12 25.93 -11.71
CA PHE A 7 9.79 25.40 -12.07
C PHE A 7 9.66 23.90 -11.72
N TRP A 8 10.37 23.44 -10.67
CA TRP A 8 10.30 22.04 -10.24
C TRP A 8 9.41 21.97 -9.01
N ILE A 9 8.26 21.32 -9.18
CA ILE A 9 7.36 20.90 -8.10
C ILE A 9 8.21 20.18 -7.04
N ASN A 10 8.05 20.56 -5.78
CA ASN A 10 8.77 19.93 -4.67
C ASN A 10 8.32 18.46 -4.58
N ASP A 11 9.18 17.50 -4.21
CA ASP A 11 8.81 16.07 -4.19
C ASP A 11 7.58 15.79 -3.31
N MET A 12 7.41 16.54 -2.22
CA MET A 12 6.20 16.50 -1.38
C MET A 12 4.95 16.94 -2.14
N GLU A 13 5.05 18.01 -2.91
CA GLU A 13 3.94 18.54 -3.71
C GLU A 13 3.59 17.57 -4.84
N ALA A 14 4.60 16.98 -5.49
CA ALA A 14 4.39 15.99 -6.54
C ALA A 14 3.63 14.75 -6.03
N ILE A 15 4.05 14.16 -4.90
CA ILE A 15 3.38 13.02 -4.29
C ILE A 15 1.95 13.37 -3.91
N THR A 16 1.74 14.54 -3.29
CA THR A 16 0.40 15.00 -2.89
C THR A 16 -0.50 15.21 -4.10
N CYS A 17 0.01 15.82 -5.16
CA CYS A 17 -0.73 16.05 -6.41
C CYS A 17 -1.11 14.73 -7.09
N ILE A 18 -0.18 13.77 -7.19
CA ILE A 18 -0.43 12.45 -7.77
C ILE A 18 -1.51 11.71 -6.95
N MET A 19 -1.39 11.69 -5.63
CA MET A 19 -2.40 11.10 -4.74
C MET A 19 -3.78 11.73 -4.97
N PHE A 20 -3.84 13.05 -5.07
CA PHE A 20 -5.09 13.77 -5.30
C PHE A 20 -5.72 13.42 -6.65
N ILE A 21 -4.92 13.36 -7.71
CA ILE A 21 -5.38 12.98 -9.05
C ILE A 21 -5.93 11.54 -9.03
N LEU A 22 -5.23 10.59 -8.40
CA LEU A 22 -5.69 9.21 -8.28
C LEU A 22 -7.01 9.11 -7.49
N ILE A 23 -7.16 9.89 -6.42
CA ILE A 23 -8.41 9.95 -5.63
C ILE A 23 -9.57 10.51 -6.46
N VAL A 24 -9.34 11.55 -7.24
CA VAL A 24 -10.37 12.13 -8.13
C VAL A 24 -10.82 11.12 -9.17
N ILE A 25 -9.86 10.47 -9.85
CA ILE A 25 -10.14 9.38 -10.80
C ILE A 25 -10.94 8.27 -10.12
N GLY A 26 -10.50 7.82 -8.93
CA GLY A 26 -11.18 6.76 -8.17
C GLY A 26 -12.59 7.14 -7.74
N THR A 27 -12.81 8.38 -7.28
CA THR A 27 -14.14 8.85 -6.89
C THR A 27 -15.11 8.86 -8.06
N ILE A 28 -14.67 9.30 -9.25
CA ILE A 28 -15.47 9.25 -10.49
C ILE A 28 -15.77 7.80 -10.87
N ASN A 29 -14.77 6.93 -10.82
CA ASN A 29 -14.92 5.50 -11.12
C ASN A 29 -15.89 4.81 -10.15
N ILE A 30 -15.77 5.05 -8.85
CA ILE A 30 -16.67 4.48 -7.84
C ILE A 30 -18.10 4.96 -8.06
N CYS A 31 -18.29 6.26 -8.35
CA CYS A 31 -19.61 6.80 -8.69
C CYS A 31 -20.24 6.02 -9.85
N SER A 32 -19.48 5.78 -10.93
CA SER A 32 -20.00 5.03 -12.08
C SER A 32 -20.21 3.54 -11.77
N ALA A 33 -19.22 2.88 -11.21
CA ALA A 33 -19.23 1.43 -11.01
C ALA A 33 -20.23 0.94 -9.96
N SER A 34 -20.58 1.80 -8.96
CA SER A 34 -21.41 1.38 -7.83
C SER A 34 -22.88 1.75 -7.96
N LEU A 35 -23.28 2.62 -8.89
CA LEU A 35 -24.64 3.17 -8.99
C LEU A 35 -25.73 2.08 -8.98
N ILE A 36 -25.56 1.08 -9.83
CA ILE A 36 -26.59 0.03 -10.02
C ILE A 36 -26.64 -0.91 -8.83
N THR A 37 -25.49 -1.38 -8.37
CA THR A 37 -25.40 -2.23 -7.17
C THR A 37 -25.93 -1.50 -5.92
N ALA A 38 -25.69 -0.19 -5.82
CA ALA A 38 -26.21 0.64 -4.74
C ALA A 38 -27.74 0.74 -4.80
N TYR A 39 -28.29 0.97 -5.99
CA TYR A 39 -29.74 1.08 -6.18
C TYR A 39 -30.44 -0.25 -5.90
N THR A 40 -29.93 -1.36 -6.44
CA THR A 40 -30.55 -2.69 -6.25
C THR A 40 -30.51 -3.20 -4.81
N ASN A 41 -29.43 -2.92 -4.08
CA ASN A 41 -29.25 -3.45 -2.72
C ASN A 41 -29.74 -2.51 -1.61
N PHE A 42 -29.77 -1.19 -1.85
CA PHE A 42 -30.04 -0.19 -0.83
C PHE A 42 -31.08 0.85 -1.23
N GLU A 43 -31.71 0.71 -2.41
CA GLU A 43 -32.70 1.67 -2.96
C GLU A 43 -32.16 3.12 -3.07
N ASN A 44 -30.84 3.30 -2.90
CA ASN A 44 -30.15 4.58 -2.97
C ASN A 44 -28.91 4.47 -3.89
N PRO A 45 -28.94 5.07 -5.08
CA PRO A 45 -27.83 4.94 -6.03
C PRO A 45 -26.51 5.56 -5.55
N TYR A 46 -26.56 6.47 -4.57
CA TYR A 46 -25.38 7.16 -4.05
C TYR A 46 -24.88 6.56 -2.73
N PHE A 47 -25.40 5.42 -2.28
CA PHE A 47 -25.02 4.80 -1.01
C PHE A 47 -23.51 4.60 -0.84
N PHE A 48 -22.85 3.99 -1.84
CA PHE A 48 -21.40 3.76 -1.78
C PHE A 48 -20.61 5.06 -1.96
N LEU A 49 -21.07 5.97 -2.81
CA LEU A 49 -20.42 7.27 -3.01
C LEU A 49 -20.41 8.11 -1.72
N ILE A 50 -21.54 8.19 -1.00
CA ILE A 50 -21.61 8.92 0.28
C ILE A 50 -20.62 8.34 1.29
N ARG A 51 -20.59 7.02 1.45
CA ARG A 51 -19.64 6.34 2.35
C ARG A 51 -18.18 6.56 1.92
N HIS A 52 -17.92 6.60 0.62
CA HIS A 52 -16.60 6.91 0.09
C HIS A 52 -16.18 8.34 0.44
N LEU A 53 -17.07 9.33 0.25
CA LEU A 53 -16.80 10.72 0.60
C LEU A 53 -16.57 10.92 2.11
N ILE A 54 -17.30 10.22 2.97
CA ILE A 54 -17.06 10.24 4.42
C ILE A 54 -15.67 9.67 4.72
N SER A 55 -15.31 8.52 4.13
CA SER A 55 -13.99 7.92 4.29
C SER A 55 -12.87 8.81 3.77
N LEU A 56 -13.14 9.54 2.69
CA LEU A 56 -12.23 10.51 2.09
C LEU A 56 -11.99 11.70 3.03
N LEU A 57 -13.03 12.24 3.64
CA LEU A 57 -12.93 13.32 4.64
C LEU A 57 -12.08 12.88 5.84
N ILE A 58 -12.37 11.71 6.41
CA ILE A 58 -11.59 11.11 7.51
C ILE A 58 -10.13 10.90 7.06
N GLY A 59 -9.94 10.38 5.85
CA GLY A 59 -8.63 10.15 5.25
C GLY A 59 -7.82 11.43 5.09
N PHE A 60 -8.42 12.54 4.66
CA PHE A 60 -7.74 13.83 4.57
C PHE A 60 -7.31 14.38 5.92
N VAL A 61 -8.16 14.27 6.94
CA VAL A 61 -7.79 14.66 8.32
C VAL A 61 -6.62 13.78 8.79
N ALA A 62 -6.71 12.47 8.61
CA ALA A 62 -5.66 11.53 9.00
C ALA A 62 -4.34 11.79 8.24
N PHE A 63 -4.40 12.06 6.93
CA PHE A 63 -3.25 12.46 6.10
C PHE A 63 -2.59 13.73 6.62
N ALA A 64 -3.39 14.78 6.90
CA ALA A 64 -2.88 16.05 7.41
C ALA A 64 -2.20 15.89 8.79
N LEU A 65 -2.77 15.05 9.66
CA LEU A 65 -2.17 14.74 10.96
C LEU A 65 -0.87 13.93 10.82
N THR A 66 -0.87 12.87 10.01
CA THR A 66 0.29 12.00 9.84
C THR A 66 1.44 12.66 9.09
N SER A 67 1.16 13.55 8.14
CA SER A 67 2.19 14.34 7.44
C SER A 67 2.94 15.32 8.38
N ARG A 68 2.32 15.72 9.49
CA ARG A 68 2.92 16.58 10.52
C ARG A 68 3.47 15.83 11.72
N PHE A 69 3.07 14.57 11.87
CA PHE A 69 3.50 13.71 12.99
C PHE A 69 4.98 13.37 12.86
N ASN A 70 5.69 13.23 13.98
CA ASN A 70 7.07 12.77 13.98
C ASN A 70 7.12 11.24 13.81
N TYR A 71 7.42 10.77 12.59
CA TYR A 71 7.48 9.34 12.27
C TYR A 71 8.43 8.54 13.18
N LYS A 72 9.48 9.15 13.75
CA LYS A 72 10.42 8.48 14.67
C LYS A 72 9.74 7.93 15.92
N LYS A 73 8.63 8.53 16.37
CA LYS A 73 7.86 8.00 17.50
C LYS A 73 7.27 6.61 17.19
N LEU A 74 6.97 6.31 15.92
CA LEU A 74 6.46 5.00 15.52
C LEU A 74 7.46 3.87 15.80
N LYS A 75 8.78 4.16 15.72
CA LYS A 75 9.82 3.19 16.07
C LYS A 75 9.66 2.70 17.52
N ASN A 76 9.39 3.61 18.44
CA ASN A 76 9.26 3.28 19.87
C ASN A 76 7.92 2.59 20.17
N CYS A 77 6.87 2.92 19.44
CA CYS A 77 5.53 2.36 19.63
C CYS A 77 5.27 1.10 18.76
N SER A 78 6.26 0.65 17.98
CA SER A 78 6.05 -0.42 16.99
C SER A 78 5.55 -1.74 17.60
N LEU A 79 6.08 -2.15 18.75
CA LEU A 79 5.65 -3.37 19.44
C LEU A 79 4.22 -3.22 20.01
N MET A 80 3.91 -2.06 20.61
CA MET A 80 2.57 -1.76 21.13
C MET A 80 1.53 -1.81 19.98
N LEU A 81 1.84 -1.20 18.85
CA LEU A 81 0.98 -1.24 17.65
C LEU A 81 0.76 -2.69 17.17
N THR A 82 1.80 -3.52 17.21
CA THR A 82 1.71 -4.95 16.85
C THR A 82 0.75 -5.70 17.79
N VAL A 83 0.88 -5.51 19.10
CA VAL A 83 -0.01 -6.15 20.09
C VAL A 83 -1.46 -5.70 19.88
N ILE A 84 -1.71 -4.39 19.71
CA ILE A 84 -3.05 -3.86 19.43
C ILE A 84 -3.62 -4.48 18.14
N THR A 85 -2.80 -4.59 17.10
CA THR A 85 -3.23 -5.20 15.83
C THR A 85 -3.63 -6.67 16.00
N ILE A 86 -2.85 -7.46 16.73
CA ILE A 86 -3.17 -8.86 17.02
C ILE A 86 -4.48 -8.96 17.81
N LEU A 87 -4.68 -8.09 18.81
CA LEU A 87 -5.93 -8.04 19.57
C LEU A 87 -7.14 -7.69 18.67
N CYS A 88 -7.00 -6.71 17.78
CA CYS A 88 -8.04 -6.35 16.82
C CYS A 88 -8.36 -7.51 15.85
N LEU A 89 -7.33 -8.20 15.33
CA LEU A 89 -7.50 -9.36 14.46
C LEU A 89 -8.20 -10.52 15.19
N SER A 90 -7.83 -10.76 16.46
CA SER A 90 -8.50 -11.76 17.31
C SER A 90 -9.96 -11.38 17.56
N ALA A 91 -10.25 -10.10 17.82
CA ALA A 91 -11.60 -9.61 18.01
C ALA A 91 -12.49 -9.85 16.77
N VAL A 92 -11.94 -9.67 15.54
CA VAL A 92 -12.68 -9.97 14.29
C VAL A 92 -13.11 -11.43 14.23
N LEU A 93 -12.26 -12.38 14.64
CA LEU A 93 -12.61 -13.80 14.64
C LEU A 93 -13.76 -14.13 15.58
N LEU A 94 -13.87 -13.37 16.70
CA LEU A 94 -14.89 -13.58 17.72
C LEU A 94 -16.22 -12.86 17.42
N VAL A 95 -16.14 -11.56 17.10
CA VAL A 95 -17.30 -10.65 16.98
C VAL A 95 -17.44 -9.98 15.61
N GLY A 96 -16.66 -10.41 14.62
CA GLY A 96 -16.68 -9.83 13.27
C GLY A 96 -17.97 -10.07 12.52
N VAL A 97 -18.34 -9.11 11.68
CA VAL A 97 -19.48 -9.20 10.76
C VAL A 97 -19.12 -10.12 9.60
N THR A 98 -20.03 -11.07 9.30
CA THR A 98 -19.87 -11.97 8.15
C THR A 98 -20.41 -11.31 6.89
N VAL A 99 -19.56 -11.12 5.90
CA VAL A 99 -19.93 -10.63 4.56
C VAL A 99 -19.35 -11.62 3.54
N ASN A 100 -20.17 -12.07 2.60
CA ASN A 100 -19.80 -13.05 1.59
C ASN A 100 -19.09 -14.30 2.17
N GLY A 101 -19.59 -14.82 3.30
CA GLY A 101 -19.07 -16.02 3.97
C GLY A 101 -17.76 -15.82 4.76
N SER A 102 -17.19 -14.62 4.81
CA SER A 102 -15.95 -14.32 5.52
C SER A 102 -16.15 -13.30 6.62
N ARG A 103 -15.51 -13.52 7.79
CA ARG A 103 -15.51 -12.58 8.92
C ARG A 103 -14.23 -11.74 8.89
N ARG A 104 -14.31 -10.53 8.30
CA ARG A 104 -13.13 -9.66 8.10
C ARG A 104 -13.33 -8.26 8.66
N TRP A 105 -14.56 -7.88 9.00
CA TRP A 105 -14.91 -6.50 9.34
C TRP A 105 -15.48 -6.40 10.77
N LEU A 106 -15.15 -5.30 11.43
CA LEU A 106 -15.82 -4.83 12.64
C LEU A 106 -16.78 -3.70 12.26
N SER A 107 -18.05 -3.80 12.68
CA SER A 107 -19.01 -2.74 12.46
C SER A 107 -18.85 -1.65 13.51
N LEU A 108 -18.58 -0.42 13.08
CA LEU A 108 -18.53 0.78 13.91
C LEU A 108 -19.84 1.61 13.77
N GLY A 109 -20.90 1.00 13.25
CA GLY A 109 -22.17 1.65 12.98
C GLY A 109 -22.18 2.40 11.63
N PHE A 110 -21.50 3.52 11.56
CA PHE A 110 -21.46 4.36 10.34
C PHE A 110 -20.48 3.84 9.27
N MET A 111 -19.50 3.03 9.64
CA MET A 111 -18.54 2.42 8.71
C MET A 111 -18.12 1.02 9.14
N GLN A 112 -17.70 0.22 8.18
CA GLN A 112 -17.06 -1.07 8.43
C GLN A 112 -15.54 -0.87 8.48
N PHE A 113 -14.94 -1.38 9.53
CA PHE A 113 -13.50 -1.28 9.78
C PHE A 113 -12.85 -2.64 9.60
N GLN A 114 -11.80 -2.71 8.78
CA GLN A 114 -11.06 -3.93 8.49
C GLN A 114 -9.68 -3.89 9.16
N PRO A 115 -9.45 -4.62 10.27
CA PRO A 115 -8.17 -4.61 10.98
C PRO A 115 -6.98 -5.14 10.17
N SER A 116 -7.20 -6.02 9.19
CA SER A 116 -6.12 -6.52 8.32
C SER A 116 -5.51 -5.41 7.45
N GLU A 117 -6.23 -4.33 7.17
CA GLU A 117 -5.68 -3.15 6.50
C GLU A 117 -4.63 -2.43 7.39
N ILE A 118 -4.91 -2.28 8.71
CA ILE A 118 -3.92 -1.76 9.66
C ILE A 118 -2.73 -2.70 9.78
N ALA A 119 -2.96 -4.00 9.79
CA ALA A 119 -1.92 -5.01 9.91
C ALA A 119 -0.83 -4.86 8.84
N LYS A 120 -1.19 -4.50 7.60
CA LYS A 120 -0.23 -4.21 6.52
C LYS A 120 0.75 -3.09 6.89
N ILE A 121 0.25 -1.99 7.44
CA ILE A 121 1.10 -0.85 7.84
C ILE A 121 1.93 -1.18 9.08
N VAL A 122 1.35 -1.86 10.06
CA VAL A 122 2.04 -2.22 11.30
C VAL A 122 3.18 -3.20 11.04
N THR A 123 3.01 -4.18 10.13
CA THR A 123 4.09 -5.09 9.73
C THR A 123 5.23 -4.35 9.00
N ILE A 124 4.93 -3.31 8.23
CA ILE A 124 5.93 -2.43 7.65
C ILE A 124 6.68 -1.65 8.74
N ILE A 125 5.96 -1.05 9.70
CA ILE A 125 6.57 -0.24 10.77
C ILE A 125 7.50 -1.10 11.64
N ILE A 126 7.05 -2.29 12.08
CA ILE A 126 7.85 -3.15 12.94
C ILE A 126 9.06 -3.71 12.19
N SER A 127 8.91 -4.10 10.93
CA SER A 127 10.00 -4.53 10.06
C SER A 127 11.02 -3.42 9.81
N ALA A 128 10.55 -2.20 9.49
CA ALA A 128 11.41 -1.03 9.31
C ALA A 128 12.19 -0.69 10.59
N SER A 129 11.54 -0.81 11.77
CA SER A 129 12.18 -0.58 13.06
C SER A 129 13.34 -1.54 13.32
N TYR A 130 13.13 -2.82 13.07
CA TYR A 130 14.16 -3.86 13.21
C TYR A 130 15.28 -3.70 12.18
N LEU A 131 14.94 -3.58 10.90
CA LEU A 131 15.91 -3.44 9.82
C LEU A 131 16.76 -2.18 9.97
N GLY A 132 16.14 -1.05 10.34
CA GLY A 132 16.86 0.19 10.63
C GLY A 132 17.88 0.00 11.75
N GLN A 133 17.52 -0.69 12.84
CA GLN A 133 18.46 -0.99 13.93
C GLN A 133 19.60 -1.92 13.49
N CYS A 134 19.30 -2.95 12.70
CA CYS A 134 20.32 -3.86 12.18
C CYS A 134 21.34 -3.12 11.31
N ILE A 135 20.88 -2.24 10.41
CA ILE A 135 21.75 -1.44 9.55
C ILE A 135 22.59 -0.46 10.38
N ASP A 136 21.98 0.24 11.37
CA ASP A 136 22.68 1.19 12.24
C ASP A 136 23.79 0.52 13.06
N LYS A 137 23.51 -0.67 13.59
CA LYS A 137 24.44 -1.44 14.45
C LYS A 137 25.32 -2.42 13.67
N LYS A 138 25.19 -2.49 12.33
CA LYS A 138 25.88 -3.45 11.46
C LYS A 138 25.67 -4.92 11.88
N ILE A 139 24.48 -5.23 12.40
CA ILE A 139 24.10 -6.59 12.78
C ILE A 139 23.64 -7.35 11.52
N PRO A 140 24.05 -8.61 11.32
CA PRO A 140 23.62 -9.41 10.17
C PRO A 140 22.10 -9.62 10.19
N ILE A 141 21.45 -9.34 9.05
CA ILE A 141 20.01 -9.51 8.88
C ILE A 141 19.69 -10.99 8.71
N THR A 142 18.75 -11.49 9.49
CA THR A 142 18.31 -12.90 9.48
C THR A 142 16.81 -12.99 9.72
N VAL A 143 16.21 -14.08 9.28
CA VAL A 143 14.81 -14.46 9.60
C VAL A 143 14.75 -15.61 10.60
N ASN A 144 15.88 -16.04 11.16
CA ASN A 144 15.90 -17.07 12.20
C ASN A 144 15.11 -16.60 13.44
N PRO A 145 14.04 -17.29 13.87
CA PRO A 145 13.18 -16.88 14.97
C PRO A 145 13.92 -16.65 16.29
N GLN A 146 14.99 -17.39 16.56
CA GLN A 146 15.81 -17.24 17.76
C GLN A 146 16.56 -15.90 17.82
N LYS A 147 16.84 -15.30 16.65
CA LYS A 147 17.59 -14.03 16.51
C LYS A 147 16.72 -12.89 16.04
N ASN A 148 15.54 -13.16 15.51
CA ASN A 148 14.62 -12.18 14.94
C ASN A 148 13.17 -12.59 15.16
N ILE A 149 12.61 -12.19 16.31
CA ILE A 149 11.19 -12.39 16.63
C ILE A 149 10.27 -11.56 15.74
N ILE A 150 10.77 -10.48 15.13
CA ILE A 150 9.94 -9.54 14.36
C ILE A 150 9.36 -10.21 13.11
N PHE A 151 10.19 -10.98 12.40
CA PHE A 151 9.69 -11.71 11.23
C PHE A 151 8.65 -12.78 11.63
N LEU A 152 8.84 -13.43 12.77
CA LEU A 152 7.86 -14.36 13.32
C LEU A 152 6.54 -13.66 13.67
N LEU A 153 6.57 -12.44 14.22
CA LEU A 153 5.35 -11.66 14.48
C LEU A 153 4.61 -11.33 13.19
N CYS A 154 5.32 -11.02 12.10
CA CYS A 154 4.69 -10.82 10.79
C CYS A 154 3.99 -12.10 10.29
N LEU A 155 4.61 -13.29 10.50
CA LEU A 155 3.98 -14.57 10.18
C LEU A 155 2.75 -14.86 11.04
N ILE A 156 2.79 -14.55 12.33
CA ILE A 156 1.64 -14.69 13.24
C ILE A 156 0.48 -13.80 12.78
N ILE A 157 0.75 -12.52 12.47
CA ILE A 157 -0.26 -11.59 11.96
C ILE A 157 -0.88 -12.13 10.66
N ALA A 158 -0.06 -12.62 9.73
CA ALA A 158 -0.53 -13.20 8.49
C ALA A 158 -1.40 -14.46 8.75
N GLY A 159 -1.03 -15.28 9.73
CA GLY A 159 -1.82 -16.44 10.15
C GLY A 159 -3.21 -16.05 10.68
N PHE A 160 -3.31 -14.98 11.48
CA PHE A 160 -4.62 -14.45 11.90
C PHE A 160 -5.47 -13.95 10.74
N VAL A 161 -4.86 -13.31 9.74
CA VAL A 161 -5.55 -12.81 8.54
C VAL A 161 -5.97 -13.98 7.64
N GLU A 162 -5.13 -15.01 7.52
CA GLU A 162 -5.46 -16.24 6.80
C GLU A 162 -6.63 -16.99 7.44
N ALA A 163 -6.70 -17.00 8.79
CA ALA A 163 -7.83 -17.56 9.53
C ALA A 163 -9.16 -16.82 9.29
N GLN A 164 -9.12 -15.60 8.73
CA GLN A 164 -10.28 -14.81 8.29
C GLN A 164 -10.64 -15.03 6.80
N PRO A 165 -10.28 -16.14 6.19
CA PRO A 165 -10.14 -16.48 4.76
C PRO A 165 -9.74 -15.30 3.84
N ASP A 166 -8.69 -14.52 4.23
CA ASP A 166 -8.16 -13.38 3.46
C ASP A 166 -6.72 -13.63 3.00
N MET A 167 -6.57 -14.61 2.09
CA MET A 167 -5.27 -15.02 1.55
C MET A 167 -4.53 -13.86 0.86
N GLY A 168 -5.25 -12.99 0.17
CA GLY A 168 -4.65 -11.86 -0.54
C GLY A 168 -3.92 -10.90 0.38
N THR A 169 -4.58 -10.48 1.43
CA THR A 169 -3.99 -9.61 2.44
C THR A 169 -2.88 -10.32 3.22
N ALA A 170 -3.04 -11.63 3.53
CA ALA A 170 -1.99 -12.41 4.18
C ALA A 170 -0.70 -12.48 3.35
N LEU A 171 -0.82 -12.68 2.02
CA LEU A 171 0.33 -12.65 1.11
C LEU A 171 1.03 -11.28 1.08
N ILE A 172 0.28 -10.19 1.12
CA ILE A 172 0.85 -8.83 1.19
C ILE A 172 1.60 -8.63 2.51
N ILE A 173 1.02 -9.08 3.65
CA ILE A 173 1.60 -8.97 4.99
C ILE A 173 2.93 -9.72 5.12
N ILE A 174 3.10 -10.85 4.42
CA ILE A 174 4.37 -11.60 4.40
C ILE A 174 5.30 -11.07 3.29
N GLY A 175 4.76 -10.79 2.12
CA GLY A 175 5.52 -10.43 0.93
C GLY A 175 6.28 -9.12 1.10
N ILE A 176 5.61 -8.07 1.60
CA ILE A 176 6.25 -6.75 1.77
C ILE A 176 7.42 -6.80 2.75
N PRO A 177 7.28 -7.32 4.00
CA PRO A 177 8.42 -7.50 4.89
C PRO A 177 9.53 -8.33 4.25
N THR A 178 9.22 -9.43 3.56
CA THR A 178 10.22 -10.26 2.89
C THR A 178 11.05 -9.46 1.88
N ILE A 179 10.39 -8.64 1.03
CA ILE A 179 11.07 -7.76 0.09
C ILE A 179 11.89 -6.68 0.83
N MET A 180 11.37 -6.11 1.93
CA MET A 180 12.11 -5.16 2.76
C MET A 180 13.39 -5.77 3.34
N TYR A 181 13.32 -7.01 3.84
CA TYR A 181 14.48 -7.76 4.34
C TYR A 181 15.50 -8.01 3.22
N PHE A 182 15.04 -8.33 2.02
CA PHE A 182 15.90 -8.46 0.84
C PHE A 182 16.63 -7.16 0.49
N ILE A 183 15.90 -6.05 0.42
CA ILE A 183 16.47 -4.72 0.16
C ILE A 183 17.49 -4.33 1.23
N ALA A 184 17.25 -4.70 2.48
CA ALA A 184 18.15 -4.44 3.60
C ALA A 184 19.42 -5.31 3.62
N GLY A 185 19.51 -6.34 2.76
CA GLY A 185 20.71 -7.19 2.62
C GLY A 185 20.58 -8.59 3.24
N LEU A 186 19.37 -9.15 3.31
CA LEU A 186 19.16 -10.55 3.69
C LEU A 186 19.91 -11.48 2.72
N SER A 187 20.60 -12.49 3.26
CA SER A 187 21.35 -13.42 2.43
C SER A 187 20.46 -14.22 1.48
N LYS A 188 20.96 -14.50 0.25
CA LYS A 188 20.22 -15.25 -0.79
C LYS A 188 19.73 -16.63 -0.31
N LYS A 189 20.47 -17.25 0.63
CA LYS A 189 20.08 -18.52 1.24
C LYS A 189 18.72 -18.42 1.94
N TRP A 190 18.50 -17.38 2.74
CA TRP A 190 17.24 -17.17 3.45
C TRP A 190 16.09 -16.84 2.51
N ILE A 191 16.36 -16.12 1.43
CA ILE A 191 15.36 -15.84 0.39
C ILE A 191 14.87 -17.16 -0.23
N GLY A 192 15.80 -18.04 -0.63
CA GLY A 192 15.45 -19.36 -1.16
C GLY A 192 14.62 -20.19 -0.18
N ILE A 193 14.97 -20.16 1.12
CA ILE A 193 14.23 -20.88 2.17
C ILE A 193 12.79 -20.29 2.30
N ILE A 194 12.63 -18.96 2.36
CA ILE A 194 11.30 -18.31 2.48
C ILE A 194 10.45 -18.63 1.26
N CYS A 195 11.01 -18.51 0.05
CA CYS A 195 10.29 -18.83 -1.19
C CYS A 195 9.90 -20.31 -1.24
N GLY A 196 10.79 -21.21 -0.85
CA GLY A 196 10.53 -22.66 -0.82
C GLY A 196 9.43 -23.02 0.18
N ILE A 197 9.53 -22.52 1.42
CA ILE A 197 8.49 -22.74 2.44
C ILE A 197 7.16 -22.10 2.00
N GLY A 198 7.20 -20.89 1.46
CA GLY A 198 6.01 -20.20 0.94
C GLY A 198 5.32 -21.01 -0.17
N PHE A 199 6.08 -21.54 -1.11
CA PHE A 199 5.56 -22.41 -2.18
C PHE A 199 4.91 -23.68 -1.63
N ILE A 200 5.59 -24.38 -0.69
CA ILE A 200 5.03 -25.58 -0.03
C ILE A 200 3.75 -25.24 0.72
N LEU A 201 3.74 -24.14 1.49
CA LEU A 201 2.54 -23.71 2.21
C LEU A 201 1.39 -23.39 1.28
N LEU A 202 1.65 -22.67 0.18
CA LEU A 202 0.61 -22.34 -0.82
C LEU A 202 0.03 -23.59 -1.47
N THR A 203 0.88 -24.57 -1.81
CA THR A 203 0.41 -25.84 -2.38
C THR A 203 -0.39 -26.65 -1.37
N LEU A 204 0.06 -26.76 -0.11
CA LEU A 204 -0.70 -27.42 0.94
C LEU A 204 -2.05 -26.74 1.20
N LEU A 205 -2.07 -25.42 1.37
CA LEU A 205 -3.32 -24.67 1.57
C LEU A 205 -4.28 -24.77 0.39
N ALA A 206 -3.76 -24.87 -0.83
CA ALA A 206 -4.58 -25.10 -2.02
C ALA A 206 -5.18 -26.51 -2.03
N THR A 207 -4.42 -27.55 -1.65
CA THR A 207 -4.90 -28.95 -1.64
C THR A 207 -5.94 -29.22 -0.55
N PHE A 208 -5.82 -28.57 0.60
CA PHE A 208 -6.75 -28.79 1.72
C PHE A 208 -8.08 -28.00 1.61
N GLN A 209 -8.16 -27.02 0.71
CA GLN A 209 -9.39 -26.24 0.51
C GLN A 209 -9.83 -26.26 -0.95
N PRO A 210 -10.90 -27.01 -1.32
CA PRO A 210 -11.38 -27.14 -2.70
C PRO A 210 -11.59 -25.80 -3.42
N TYR A 211 -12.15 -24.81 -2.72
CA TYR A 211 -12.36 -23.46 -3.23
C TYR A 211 -11.06 -22.77 -3.76
N ARG A 212 -9.89 -23.09 -3.18
CA ARG A 212 -8.61 -22.50 -3.65
C ARG A 212 -8.09 -23.20 -4.90
N LEU A 213 -8.28 -24.51 -4.98
CA LEU A 213 -7.99 -25.25 -6.21
C LEU A 213 -8.85 -24.76 -7.36
N ASP A 214 -10.13 -24.52 -7.10
CA ASP A 214 -11.05 -24.01 -8.12
C ASP A 214 -10.62 -22.62 -8.62
N ARG A 215 -10.13 -21.73 -7.75
CA ARG A 215 -9.54 -20.45 -8.16
C ARG A 215 -8.28 -20.58 -9.02
N ILE A 216 -7.42 -21.55 -8.75
CA ILE A 216 -6.22 -21.81 -9.55
C ILE A 216 -6.61 -22.40 -10.90
N ASN A 217 -7.54 -23.38 -10.90
CA ASN A 217 -8.03 -24.02 -12.11
C ASN A 217 -8.76 -23.01 -13.01
N SER A 218 -9.61 -22.17 -12.43
CA SER A 218 -10.35 -21.13 -13.17
C SER A 218 -9.43 -20.01 -13.66
N TRP A 219 -8.30 -19.77 -13.04
CA TRP A 219 -7.27 -18.86 -13.55
C TRP A 219 -6.52 -19.45 -14.73
N TYR A 220 -6.19 -20.78 -14.69
CA TYR A 220 -5.45 -21.44 -15.75
C TYR A 220 -6.29 -21.57 -17.05
N ASP A 221 -7.56 -21.96 -16.92
CA ASP A 221 -8.53 -22.01 -18.02
C ASP A 221 -9.88 -21.38 -17.63
N PRO A 222 -9.97 -20.04 -17.67
CA PRO A 222 -11.18 -19.34 -17.25
C PRO A 222 -12.35 -19.55 -18.23
N TRP A 223 -12.06 -19.83 -19.51
CA TRP A 223 -13.11 -19.97 -20.52
C TRP A 223 -13.90 -21.26 -20.39
N SER A 224 -13.27 -22.37 -20.04
CA SER A 224 -13.95 -23.65 -19.81
C SER A 224 -14.88 -23.60 -18.59
N ARG A 225 -14.59 -22.69 -17.62
CA ARG A 225 -15.36 -22.48 -16.39
C ARG A 225 -16.08 -21.13 -16.35
N SER A 226 -16.43 -20.60 -17.51
CA SER A 226 -17.00 -19.26 -17.67
C SER A 226 -18.38 -19.07 -17.03
N GLN A 227 -19.07 -20.13 -16.64
CA GLN A 227 -20.36 -20.10 -15.95
C GLN A 227 -20.24 -20.37 -14.43
N GLU A 228 -19.01 -20.63 -13.95
CA GLU A 228 -18.70 -21.01 -12.57
C GLU A 228 -17.64 -20.05 -11.99
N ASP A 229 -16.60 -20.61 -11.39
CA ASP A 229 -15.51 -19.84 -10.74
C ASP A 229 -14.68 -18.98 -11.69
N GLY A 230 -14.65 -19.29 -12.99
CA GLY A 230 -13.99 -18.49 -14.03
C GLY A 230 -14.77 -17.25 -14.47
N TYR A 231 -16.06 -17.14 -14.08
CA TYR A 231 -16.96 -16.07 -14.52
C TYR A 231 -16.38 -14.67 -14.27
N GLN A 232 -15.84 -14.42 -13.08
CA GLN A 232 -15.29 -13.10 -12.73
C GLN A 232 -14.12 -12.69 -13.63
N ILE A 233 -13.20 -13.61 -13.92
CA ILE A 233 -12.03 -13.35 -14.77
C ILE A 233 -12.48 -13.11 -16.22
N VAL A 234 -13.38 -13.95 -16.74
CA VAL A 234 -13.90 -13.80 -18.10
C VAL A 234 -14.62 -12.47 -18.29
N GLN A 235 -15.51 -12.10 -17.36
CA GLN A 235 -16.22 -10.82 -17.41
C GLN A 235 -15.27 -9.62 -17.29
N SER A 236 -14.22 -9.74 -16.49
CA SER A 236 -13.20 -8.71 -16.37
C SER A 236 -12.44 -8.51 -17.69
N ILE A 237 -11.99 -9.59 -18.32
CA ILE A 237 -11.27 -9.54 -19.61
C ILE A 237 -12.18 -8.98 -20.71
N LEU A 238 -13.45 -9.40 -20.75
CA LEU A 238 -14.44 -8.88 -21.70
C LEU A 238 -14.71 -7.39 -21.51
N ALA A 239 -14.82 -6.95 -20.24
CA ALA A 239 -14.98 -5.53 -19.90
C ALA A 239 -13.80 -4.72 -20.43
N ILE A 240 -12.56 -5.12 -20.11
CA ILE A 240 -11.34 -4.43 -20.59
C ILE A 240 -11.27 -4.43 -22.12
N GLY A 241 -11.50 -5.58 -22.75
CA GLY A 241 -11.45 -5.71 -24.20
C GLY A 241 -12.48 -4.84 -24.92
N SER A 242 -13.69 -4.72 -24.36
CA SER A 242 -14.75 -3.87 -24.94
C SER A 242 -14.46 -2.37 -24.82
N GLY A 243 -13.62 -1.94 -23.85
CA GLY A 243 -13.20 -0.55 -23.73
C GLY A 243 -12.30 -0.05 -24.85
N GLY A 244 -11.56 -0.94 -25.52
CA GLY A 244 -10.66 -0.58 -26.61
C GLY A 244 -9.65 0.52 -26.23
N PHE A 245 -9.33 1.39 -27.18
CA PHE A 245 -8.32 2.43 -26.95
C PHE A 245 -8.85 3.66 -26.20
N SER A 246 -10.03 4.14 -26.52
CA SER A 246 -10.63 5.39 -26.00
C SER A 246 -11.75 5.20 -24.98
N GLY A 247 -12.15 3.96 -24.72
CA GLY A 247 -13.28 3.63 -23.83
C GLY A 247 -14.64 3.78 -24.50
N MET A 248 -15.67 3.28 -23.81
CA MET A 248 -17.07 3.39 -24.21
C MET A 248 -17.72 4.71 -23.78
N GLY A 249 -17.00 5.50 -22.97
CA GLY A 249 -17.50 6.71 -22.32
C GLY A 249 -17.92 6.46 -20.86
N LEU A 250 -17.75 7.49 -20.03
CA LEU A 250 -18.12 7.46 -18.61
C LEU A 250 -19.63 7.14 -18.47
N GLY A 251 -19.94 6.18 -17.62
CA GLY A 251 -21.31 5.77 -17.38
C GLY A 251 -21.89 4.77 -18.37
N HIS A 252 -21.23 4.52 -19.52
CA HIS A 252 -21.71 3.64 -20.59
C HIS A 252 -21.17 2.20 -20.50
N GLY A 253 -20.32 1.90 -19.53
CA GLY A 253 -19.85 0.53 -19.30
C GLY A 253 -21.02 -0.39 -18.91
N PHE A 254 -21.16 -1.53 -19.61
CA PHE A 254 -22.24 -2.49 -19.33
C PHE A 254 -21.87 -3.51 -18.25
N SER A 255 -20.60 -3.74 -17.96
CA SER A 255 -20.14 -4.71 -16.95
C SER A 255 -20.67 -4.43 -15.53
N LYS A 256 -21.00 -3.20 -15.21
CA LYS A 256 -21.59 -2.78 -13.93
C LYS A 256 -23.09 -3.17 -13.76
N TYR A 257 -23.79 -3.57 -14.84
CA TYR A 257 -25.20 -4.01 -14.81
C TYR A 257 -25.31 -5.48 -14.34
N SER A 258 -24.70 -5.82 -13.20
CA SER A 258 -24.67 -7.15 -12.61
C SER A 258 -23.91 -8.23 -13.39
N TYR A 259 -23.22 -7.87 -14.47
CA TYR A 259 -22.40 -8.83 -15.22
C TYR A 259 -21.06 -9.10 -14.54
N LEU A 260 -20.46 -8.10 -13.86
CA LEU A 260 -19.18 -8.24 -13.17
C LEU A 260 -19.38 -8.15 -11.65
N PRO A 261 -19.25 -9.26 -10.91
CA PRO A 261 -19.26 -9.23 -9.44
C PRO A 261 -18.12 -8.36 -8.92
N GLU A 262 -18.34 -7.71 -7.75
CA GLU A 262 -17.34 -6.84 -7.11
C GLU A 262 -16.80 -5.73 -8.04
N SER A 263 -17.66 -5.23 -8.95
CA SER A 263 -17.31 -4.23 -9.96
C SER A 263 -16.86 -2.89 -9.40
N HIS A 264 -17.21 -2.56 -8.16
CA HIS A 264 -16.82 -1.31 -7.48
C HIS A 264 -15.67 -1.50 -6.47
N THR A 265 -15.31 -2.74 -6.12
CA THR A 265 -14.25 -3.11 -5.17
C THR A 265 -13.04 -3.65 -5.92
N ASP A 266 -12.88 -4.97 -6.01
CA ASP A 266 -11.69 -5.63 -6.52
C ASP A 266 -11.51 -5.50 -8.04
N PHE A 267 -12.62 -5.45 -8.78
CA PHE A 267 -12.65 -5.31 -10.24
C PHE A 267 -12.98 -3.89 -10.73
N ALA A 268 -12.89 -2.88 -9.86
CA ALA A 268 -13.14 -1.49 -10.22
C ALA A 268 -12.25 -0.99 -11.38
N PHE A 269 -11.05 -1.55 -11.53
CA PHE A 269 -10.16 -1.24 -12.63
C PHE A 269 -10.66 -1.78 -13.97
N ALA A 270 -11.37 -2.92 -14.01
CA ALA A 270 -11.98 -3.42 -15.24
C ALA A 270 -13.07 -2.48 -15.76
N VAL A 271 -13.94 -1.98 -14.86
CA VAL A 271 -14.96 -0.98 -15.20
C VAL A 271 -14.31 0.32 -15.70
N PHE A 272 -13.24 0.76 -15.02
CA PHE A 272 -12.47 1.92 -15.44
C PHE A 272 -11.90 1.76 -16.85
N CYS A 273 -11.29 0.60 -17.14
CA CYS A 273 -10.77 0.29 -18.48
C CYS A 273 -11.89 0.22 -19.54
N GLN A 274 -13.07 -0.28 -19.18
CA GLN A 274 -14.21 -0.32 -20.09
C GLN A 274 -14.70 1.09 -20.46
N GLU A 275 -14.78 2.00 -19.46
CA GLU A 275 -15.35 3.33 -19.66
C GLU A 275 -14.35 4.34 -20.25
N ILE A 276 -13.08 4.29 -19.84
CA ILE A 276 -12.03 5.26 -20.23
C ILE A 276 -11.06 4.69 -21.26
N GLY A 277 -11.03 3.36 -21.42
CA GLY A 277 -10.16 2.67 -22.35
C GLY A 277 -8.71 2.54 -21.91
N PHE A 278 -7.89 2.04 -22.86
CA PHE A 278 -6.47 1.85 -22.65
C PHE A 278 -5.72 3.13 -22.26
N MET A 279 -6.09 4.29 -22.84
CA MET A 279 -5.45 5.57 -22.53
C MET A 279 -5.61 5.93 -21.06
N GLY A 280 -6.80 5.75 -20.49
CA GLY A 280 -7.03 6.00 -19.06
C GLY A 280 -6.24 5.05 -18.16
N ALA A 281 -6.22 3.75 -18.49
CA ALA A 281 -5.45 2.75 -17.78
C ALA A 281 -3.95 3.07 -17.80
N PHE A 282 -3.43 3.49 -18.95
CA PHE A 282 -2.03 3.88 -19.12
C PHE A 282 -1.66 5.12 -18.29
N ILE A 283 -2.55 6.13 -18.23
CA ILE A 283 -2.35 7.31 -17.38
C ILE A 283 -2.27 6.91 -15.90
N VAL A 284 -3.19 6.06 -15.42
CA VAL A 284 -3.15 5.56 -14.03
C VAL A 284 -1.85 4.81 -13.75
N PHE A 285 -1.41 3.96 -14.67
CA PHE A 285 -0.13 3.24 -14.56
C PHE A 285 1.06 4.20 -14.47
N LEU A 286 1.11 5.23 -15.32
CA LEU A 286 2.17 6.27 -15.28
C LEU A 286 2.14 7.07 -13.97
N LEU A 287 0.96 7.39 -13.42
CA LEU A 287 0.83 8.06 -12.12
C LEU A 287 1.38 7.20 -10.98
N LEU A 288 1.15 5.88 -11.01
CA LEU A 288 1.70 4.96 -10.02
C LEU A 288 3.24 4.83 -10.14
N ILE A 289 3.78 4.79 -11.36
CA ILE A 289 5.23 4.82 -11.59
C ILE A 289 5.83 6.13 -11.07
N ALA A 290 5.20 7.27 -11.35
CA ALA A 290 5.64 8.57 -10.85
C ALA A 290 5.61 8.62 -9.32
N LEU A 291 4.55 8.08 -8.68
CA LEU A 291 4.45 7.95 -7.23
C LEU A 291 5.61 7.12 -6.67
N ALA A 292 5.88 5.94 -7.25
CA ALA A 292 7.01 5.11 -6.88
C ALA A 292 8.34 5.85 -7.01
N PHE A 293 8.56 6.54 -8.12
CA PHE A 293 9.78 7.31 -8.38
C PHE A 293 10.04 8.37 -7.30
N TYR A 294 9.04 9.19 -6.98
CA TYR A 294 9.20 10.22 -5.95
C TYR A 294 9.38 9.63 -4.54
N CYS A 295 8.67 8.55 -4.19
CA CYS A 295 8.84 7.86 -2.91
C CYS A 295 10.26 7.25 -2.80
N ILE A 296 10.75 6.57 -3.84
CA ILE A 296 12.11 6.02 -3.88
C ILE A 296 13.16 7.13 -3.77
N LYS A 297 12.95 8.26 -4.44
CA LYS A 297 13.83 9.43 -4.34
C LYS A 297 13.91 9.97 -2.90
N ILE A 298 12.79 9.99 -2.16
CA ILE A 298 12.77 10.34 -0.74
C ILE A 298 13.53 9.29 0.08
N ALA A 299 13.29 8.00 -0.15
CA ALA A 299 13.97 6.92 0.56
C ALA A 299 15.49 6.99 0.40
N LEU A 300 15.99 7.21 -0.83
CA LEU A 300 17.41 7.27 -1.14
C LEU A 300 18.13 8.44 -0.47
N ARG A 301 17.48 9.59 -0.28
CA ARG A 301 18.07 10.74 0.39
C ARG A 301 17.87 10.78 1.90
N THR A 302 17.05 9.86 2.44
CA THR A 302 16.82 9.74 3.88
C THR A 302 18.05 9.15 4.56
N LYS A 303 18.63 9.87 5.54
CA LYS A 303 19.81 9.42 6.30
C LYS A 303 19.44 8.43 7.40
N ASP A 304 18.26 8.56 7.98
CA ASP A 304 17.76 7.68 9.02
C ASP A 304 17.30 6.34 8.41
N ASN A 305 17.92 5.24 8.82
CA ASN A 305 17.65 3.91 8.26
C ASN A 305 16.23 3.41 8.57
N PHE A 306 15.64 3.79 9.70
CA PHE A 306 14.23 3.49 10.00
C PHE A 306 13.31 4.20 9.00
N GLY A 307 13.48 5.52 8.82
CA GLY A 307 12.69 6.30 7.87
C GLY A 307 12.86 5.80 6.43
N LYS A 308 14.08 5.43 6.04
CA LYS A 308 14.38 4.85 4.72
C LYS A 308 13.59 3.55 4.48
N MET A 309 13.65 2.61 5.43
CA MET A 309 12.93 1.33 5.33
C MET A 309 11.40 1.53 5.40
N LEU A 310 10.91 2.48 6.19
CA LEU A 310 9.50 2.82 6.27
C LEU A 310 8.96 3.30 4.92
N VAL A 311 9.65 4.24 4.26
CA VAL A 311 9.26 4.74 2.93
C VAL A 311 9.31 3.63 1.90
N CYS A 312 10.36 2.77 1.90
CA CYS A 312 10.43 1.61 1.02
C CYS A 312 9.23 0.67 1.21
N GLY A 313 8.90 0.33 2.45
CA GLY A 313 7.77 -0.55 2.77
C GLY A 313 6.41 0.03 2.34
N ILE A 314 6.18 1.32 2.57
CA ILE A 314 4.96 2.01 2.13
C ILE A 314 4.87 2.06 0.60
N THR A 315 5.98 2.31 -0.08
CA THR A 315 6.02 2.31 -1.55
C THR A 315 5.67 0.93 -2.10
N LEU A 316 6.25 -0.13 -1.52
CA LEU A 316 5.93 -1.51 -1.87
C LEU A 316 4.47 -1.84 -1.60
N LEU A 317 3.88 -1.34 -0.50
CA LEU A 317 2.47 -1.55 -0.20
C LEU A 317 1.58 -0.93 -1.29
N ILE A 318 1.72 0.36 -1.55
CA ILE A 318 0.81 1.07 -2.46
C ILE A 318 1.01 0.61 -3.91
N VAL A 319 2.25 0.63 -4.39
CA VAL A 319 2.55 0.31 -5.79
C VAL A 319 2.47 -1.19 -6.05
N GLY A 320 2.93 -2.02 -5.11
CA GLY A 320 2.85 -3.48 -5.22
C GLY A 320 1.40 -3.97 -5.19
N GLN A 321 0.57 -3.44 -4.27
CA GLN A 321 -0.86 -3.76 -4.23
C GLN A 321 -1.57 -3.30 -5.51
N ALA A 322 -1.26 -2.09 -6.01
CA ALA A 322 -1.82 -1.60 -7.27
C ALA A 322 -1.45 -2.49 -8.46
N THR A 323 -0.17 -2.85 -8.59
CA THR A 323 0.30 -3.73 -9.66
C THR A 323 -0.33 -5.13 -9.55
N GLY A 324 -0.44 -5.65 -8.33
CA GLY A 324 -1.10 -6.94 -8.06
C GLY A 324 -2.58 -6.95 -8.45
N ASN A 325 -3.34 -5.89 -8.11
CA ASN A 325 -4.73 -5.76 -8.53
C ASN A 325 -4.86 -5.64 -10.06
N MET A 326 -4.06 -4.78 -10.70
CA MET A 326 -4.08 -4.66 -12.16
C MET A 326 -3.76 -6.00 -12.85
N ALA A 327 -2.73 -6.73 -12.36
CA ALA A 327 -2.35 -8.03 -12.89
C ALA A 327 -3.46 -9.08 -12.71
N MET A 328 -4.19 -9.04 -11.59
CA MET A 328 -5.35 -9.88 -11.31
C MET A 328 -6.49 -9.59 -12.28
N VAL A 329 -6.83 -8.31 -12.44
CA VAL A 329 -7.96 -7.88 -13.27
C VAL A 329 -7.76 -8.21 -14.75
N ILE A 330 -6.52 -8.19 -15.26
CA ILE A 330 -6.18 -8.61 -16.63
C ILE A 330 -5.89 -10.11 -16.76
N GLY A 331 -6.03 -10.89 -15.68
CA GLY A 331 -5.90 -12.35 -15.70
C GLY A 331 -4.46 -12.90 -15.66
N ILE A 332 -3.44 -12.06 -15.38
CA ILE A 332 -2.03 -12.53 -15.26
C ILE A 332 -1.82 -13.34 -13.97
N VAL A 333 -2.51 -13.00 -12.90
CA VAL A 333 -2.45 -13.71 -11.61
C VAL A 333 -3.84 -14.13 -11.16
N PRO A 334 -3.98 -15.17 -10.32
CA PRO A 334 -5.27 -15.60 -9.79
C PRO A 334 -6.00 -14.48 -9.03
N VAL A 335 -7.31 -14.62 -8.87
CA VAL A 335 -8.14 -13.65 -8.13
C VAL A 335 -7.78 -13.70 -6.64
N VAL A 336 -7.26 -12.58 -6.13
CA VAL A 336 -6.72 -12.45 -4.77
C VAL A 336 -7.62 -11.61 -3.86
N GLY A 337 -8.52 -10.81 -4.42
CA GLY A 337 -9.48 -10.01 -3.66
C GLY A 337 -8.81 -8.84 -2.92
N VAL A 338 -8.00 -8.04 -3.62
CA VAL A 338 -7.31 -6.88 -3.04
C VAL A 338 -7.65 -5.62 -3.85
N PRO A 339 -8.19 -4.56 -3.24
CA PRO A 339 -8.61 -3.37 -3.97
C PRO A 339 -7.43 -2.57 -4.52
N LEU A 340 -7.67 -1.85 -5.64
CA LEU A 340 -6.70 -0.93 -6.23
C LEU A 340 -6.60 0.35 -5.38
N PRO A 341 -5.43 0.68 -4.80
CA PRO A 341 -5.25 1.85 -3.95
C PRO A 341 -5.73 3.14 -4.61
N PHE A 342 -6.49 3.95 -3.88
CA PHE A 342 -7.11 5.23 -4.27
C PHE A 342 -8.23 5.14 -5.33
N ILE A 343 -8.35 4.04 -6.08
CA ILE A 343 -9.29 3.92 -7.22
C ILE A 343 -10.49 3.04 -6.89
N SER A 344 -10.28 1.91 -6.20
CA SER A 344 -11.35 1.02 -5.78
C SER A 344 -12.09 1.52 -4.55
N TYR A 345 -13.35 1.14 -4.40
CA TYR A 345 -14.10 1.34 -3.17
C TYR A 345 -13.51 0.48 -2.04
N GLY A 346 -13.22 1.14 -0.91
CA GLY A 346 -12.70 0.49 0.29
C GLY A 346 -12.42 1.54 1.36
N GLY A 347 -13.41 1.81 2.24
CA GLY A 347 -13.33 2.92 3.21
C GLY A 347 -12.07 2.87 4.09
N THR A 348 -11.80 1.73 4.73
CA THR A 348 -10.62 1.54 5.59
C THR A 348 -9.32 1.60 4.78
N SER A 349 -9.30 0.95 3.60
CA SER A 349 -8.14 0.91 2.72
C SER A 349 -7.75 2.32 2.24
N LEU A 350 -8.73 3.14 1.82
CA LEU A 350 -8.49 4.52 1.40
C LEU A 350 -7.87 5.36 2.52
N ILE A 351 -8.45 5.32 3.72
CA ILE A 351 -7.94 6.07 4.89
C ILE A 351 -6.50 5.68 5.18
N LEU A 352 -6.19 4.37 5.18
CA LEU A 352 -4.87 3.87 5.51
C LEU A 352 -3.83 4.11 4.41
N ASN A 353 -4.23 4.11 3.14
CA ASN A 353 -3.38 4.54 2.04
C ASN A 353 -3.03 6.04 2.17
N MET A 354 -3.99 6.88 2.55
CA MET A 354 -3.75 8.31 2.79
C MET A 354 -2.84 8.54 4.02
N ILE A 355 -3.03 7.79 5.11
CA ILE A 355 -2.12 7.77 6.28
C ILE A 355 -0.71 7.40 5.83
N SER A 356 -0.57 6.37 5.00
CA SER A 356 0.73 5.89 4.51
C SER A 356 1.46 6.96 3.71
N ILE A 357 0.79 7.66 2.80
CA ILE A 357 1.39 8.80 2.09
C ILE A 357 1.75 9.93 3.08
N GLY A 358 0.90 10.22 4.06
CA GLY A 358 1.22 11.19 5.12
C GLY A 358 2.51 10.85 5.87
N LEU A 359 2.75 9.57 6.16
CA LEU A 359 4.00 9.12 6.79
C LEU A 359 5.22 9.31 5.87
N VAL A 360 5.09 9.06 4.57
CA VAL A 360 6.15 9.35 3.58
C VAL A 360 6.52 10.84 3.61
N LEU A 361 5.52 11.72 3.61
CA LEU A 361 5.74 13.17 3.69
C LEU A 361 6.34 13.60 5.03
N SER A 362 5.99 12.94 6.13
CA SER A 362 6.61 13.16 7.44
C SER A 362 8.12 12.89 7.42
N VAL A 363 8.54 11.79 6.78
CA VAL A 363 9.96 11.44 6.60
C VAL A 363 10.68 12.51 5.78
N ASP A 364 10.10 12.94 4.67
CA ASP A 364 10.72 13.95 3.80
C ASP A 364 10.84 15.32 4.48
N ARG A 365 9.79 15.75 5.18
CA ARG A 365 9.80 16.98 5.98
C ARG A 365 10.93 16.99 7.00
N HIS A 366 11.14 15.85 7.67
CA HIS A 366 12.22 15.73 8.67
C HIS A 366 13.61 15.82 8.03
N ASN A 367 13.80 15.25 6.83
CA ASN A 367 15.02 15.38 6.04
C ASN A 367 15.35 16.84 5.71
N HIS A 368 14.32 17.62 5.35
CA HIS A 368 14.48 19.06 5.07
C HIS A 368 14.88 19.88 6.30
N ILE A 369 14.31 19.57 7.49
CA ILE A 369 14.67 20.23 8.74
C ILE A 369 16.14 19.98 9.09
N ILE A 370 16.61 18.73 9.03
CA ILE A 370 18.00 18.37 9.30
C ILE A 370 18.95 19.11 8.35
N LYS A 371 18.62 19.13 7.03
CA LYS A 371 19.45 19.80 6.04
C LYS A 371 19.58 21.32 6.31
N LYS A 372 18.51 21.95 6.81
CA LYS A 372 18.50 23.38 7.16
C LYS A 372 19.35 23.66 8.40
N SER A 373 19.28 22.83 9.44
CA SER A 373 20.13 22.94 10.63
C SER A 373 21.61 22.83 10.29
N THR A 374 22.01 21.80 9.53
CA THR A 374 23.41 21.58 9.16
C THR A 374 23.98 22.75 8.32
N LYS A 375 23.14 23.36 7.46
CA LYS A 375 23.56 24.52 6.65
C LYS A 375 23.76 25.76 7.53
N ASN A 376 22.96 25.95 8.55
CA ASN A 376 23.11 27.09 9.49
C ASN A 376 24.36 26.93 10.37
N GLU A 377 24.68 25.72 10.82
CA GLU A 377 25.91 25.44 11.58
C GLU A 377 27.19 25.69 10.76
N THR A 378 27.18 25.35 9.47
CA THR A 378 28.34 25.61 8.58
C THR A 378 28.53 27.11 8.28
N ILE A 379 27.49 27.93 8.41
CA ILE A 379 27.57 29.39 8.22
C ILE A 379 28.07 30.08 9.51
N THR A 380 27.83 29.51 10.69
CA THR A 380 28.20 30.10 11.99
C THR A 380 29.62 29.74 12.47
N THR A 381 30.26 28.72 11.89
CA THR A 381 31.67 28.41 12.17
C THR A 381 32.60 29.17 11.20
N PRO A 382 33.35 30.18 11.67
CA PRO A 382 34.33 30.86 10.80
C PRO A 382 35.40 29.84 10.37
N PRO A 383 35.89 29.92 9.12
CA PRO A 383 36.90 28.99 8.63
C PRO A 383 38.16 29.05 9.49
N ILE A 384 38.58 27.91 10.00
CA ILE A 384 39.73 27.68 10.89
C ILE A 384 41.03 28.29 10.36
N LYS A 385 41.07 28.81 9.13
CA LYS A 385 42.21 29.44 8.51
C LYS A 385 42.69 30.76 9.17
N TYR A 386 41.88 31.38 10.04
CA TYR A 386 42.28 32.63 10.69
C TYR A 386 43.01 32.46 12.04
N LEU A 387 42.99 31.25 12.65
CA LEU A 387 43.64 31.04 13.95
C LEU A 387 45.14 30.69 13.87
N SER A 388 45.65 30.30 12.71
CA SER A 388 47.07 29.95 12.56
C SER A 388 48.01 31.17 12.40
N LYS A 389 47.49 32.33 11.99
CA LYS A 389 48.31 33.55 11.79
C LYS A 389 48.52 34.37 13.08
N LYS A 390 47.76 34.17 14.13
CA LYS A 390 47.93 34.90 15.40
C LYS A 390 48.94 34.26 16.37
N LYS A 391 49.39 33.03 16.18
CA LYS A 391 50.41 32.38 17.05
C LYS A 391 51.86 32.73 16.69
N HIS A 392 52.15 33.39 15.58
CA HIS A 392 53.50 33.77 15.21
C HIS A 392 53.92 35.19 15.62
N LEU A 393 53.02 36.00 16.21
CA LEU A 393 53.31 37.39 16.57
C LEU A 393 53.68 37.60 18.04
N TYR A 394 53.69 36.55 18.89
CA TYR A 394 54.05 36.63 20.31
C TYR A 394 55.35 35.91 20.67
N ARG A 395 56.28 35.67 19.73
CA ARG A 395 57.58 35.05 19.97
C ARG A 395 58.80 35.97 19.67
N LEU A 396 58.58 37.29 19.56
CA LEU A 396 59.65 38.28 19.48
C LEU A 396 59.28 39.45 20.37
N LYS A 397 59.48 39.28 21.69
CA LYS A 397 59.85 40.29 22.69
C LYS A 397 60.49 39.60 23.86
#